data_14095ea791f8d1f7c811ce017a3dba71
#
_entry.id   14095ea791f8d1f7c811ce017a3dba71
#
_cell.length_a   1.000
_cell.length_b   1.000
_cell.length_c   1.000
_cell.angle_alpha   90.00
_cell.angle_beta   90.00
_cell.angle_gamma   90.00
#
_symmetry.space_group_name_H-M   'P 1'
#
loop_
_entity.id
_entity.type
_entity.pdbx_description
1 polymer ?
#
loop_
_entity_poly.entity_id
_entity_poly.type
_entity_poly.pdbx_seq_one_letter_code
_entity_poly.pdbx_strand_id
1 'polypeptide(L)'
;MRVNNEKLKDFLDRKADEYNQPSFIENDPICIPHLFNKQQDIEIAGLFAALFAWGNRTTIINKSKELMELMDNEPYAFCINHSDEELKKLLHFKHRTFNTTDLLYFVLFLKQHYNKAKSLETAFTKWMGEEDKDTEHALNGFHKYFFSLQDAPVRTRKHIASPQKKSTCKRLNMYLRWMVRKDKNGVDFGVWKKISPAQLICPIDVHVARVARRFNLLQRNALDWQAAVELTGYLRTLDSKDPVKYDFALFGLGAIEKF
;
A
#
# COMPACT_ATOMS: atom_id res chain seq x y z
N MET A 1 0.09 33.74 6.58
CA MET A 1 0.42 33.42 8.00
C MET A 1 1.29 32.17 8.00
N ARG A 2 2.54 32.25 8.48
CA ARG A 2 3.33 31.03 8.76
C ARG A 2 2.67 30.34 9.95
N VAL A 3 2.01 29.22 9.70
CA VAL A 3 1.58 28.31 10.79
C VAL A 3 2.82 28.01 11.60
N ASN A 4 2.77 28.20 12.92
CA ASN A 4 3.88 27.83 13.78
C ASN A 4 4.08 26.33 13.62
N ASN A 5 5.21 25.89 13.05
CA ASN A 5 5.48 24.50 12.73
C ASN A 5 5.36 23.57 13.96
N GLU A 6 5.65 24.08 15.15
CA GLU A 6 5.47 23.31 16.40
C GLU A 6 3.98 23.04 16.69
N LYS A 7 3.12 24.06 16.64
CA LYS A 7 1.68 23.88 16.87
C LYS A 7 1.05 22.94 15.83
N LEU A 8 1.47 23.03 14.58
CA LEU A 8 0.99 22.13 13.53
C LEU A 8 1.48 20.70 13.76
N LYS A 9 2.75 20.54 14.14
CA LYS A 9 3.31 19.24 14.50
C LYS A 9 2.55 18.61 15.65
N ASP A 10 2.35 19.33 16.76
CA ASP A 10 1.61 18.84 17.93
C ASP A 10 0.17 18.46 17.59
N PHE A 11 -0.47 19.23 16.70
CA PHE A 11 -1.82 18.91 16.22
C PHE A 11 -1.85 17.63 15.41
N LEU A 12 -0.91 17.49 14.45
CA LEU A 12 -0.83 16.29 13.59
C LEU A 12 -0.37 15.06 14.37
N ASP A 13 0.52 15.19 15.34
CA ASP A 13 0.93 14.11 16.24
C ASP A 13 -0.29 13.58 17.03
N ARG A 14 -1.07 14.46 17.65
CA ARG A 14 -2.31 14.06 18.37
C ARG A 14 -3.30 13.38 17.44
N LYS A 15 -3.51 13.90 16.22
CA LYS A 15 -4.40 13.29 15.25
C LYS A 15 -3.87 11.96 14.72
N ALA A 16 -2.57 11.82 14.54
CA ALA A 16 -1.96 10.53 14.18
C ALA A 16 -2.18 9.50 15.30
N ASP A 17 -1.96 9.88 16.56
CA ASP A 17 -2.19 9.00 17.70
C ASP A 17 -3.68 8.63 17.88
N GLU A 18 -4.60 9.55 17.59
CA GLU A 18 -6.06 9.33 17.65
C GLU A 18 -6.51 8.24 16.66
N TYR A 19 -6.00 8.27 15.43
CA TYR A 19 -6.42 7.33 14.37
C TYR A 19 -5.53 6.08 14.27
N ASN A 20 -4.30 6.13 14.74
CA ASN A 20 -3.41 4.98 14.74
C ASN A 20 -3.68 4.08 15.96
N GLN A 21 -4.85 3.47 16.00
CA GLN A 21 -5.32 2.62 17.09
C GLN A 21 -5.83 1.27 16.54
N PRO A 22 -5.84 0.21 17.34
CA PRO A 22 -6.37 -1.10 16.92
C PRO A 22 -7.81 -1.03 16.37
N SER A 23 -8.65 -0.12 16.87
CA SER A 23 -10.01 0.11 16.37
C SER A 23 -10.06 0.59 14.90
N PHE A 24 -8.97 1.18 14.39
CA PHE A 24 -8.85 1.54 12.97
C PHE A 24 -8.88 0.30 12.08
N ILE A 25 -8.31 -0.82 12.53
CA ILE A 25 -8.14 -2.05 11.73
C ILE A 25 -9.49 -2.58 11.24
N GLU A 26 -10.49 -2.65 12.11
CA GLU A 26 -11.78 -3.30 11.82
C GLU A 26 -12.47 -2.74 10.57
N ASN A 27 -12.34 -1.45 10.36
CA ASN A 27 -13.04 -0.71 9.31
C ASN A 27 -12.13 -0.27 8.15
N ASP A 28 -10.92 -0.80 8.05
CA ASP A 28 -9.97 -0.48 6.98
C ASP A 28 -9.54 -1.75 6.23
N PRO A 29 -9.20 -1.69 4.95
CA PRO A 29 -8.71 -2.85 4.19
C PRO A 29 -7.51 -3.56 4.83
N ILE A 30 -6.77 -2.91 5.73
CA ILE A 30 -5.68 -3.54 6.50
C ILE A 30 -6.18 -4.69 7.37
N CYS A 31 -7.48 -4.76 7.69
CA CYS A 31 -8.06 -5.89 8.44
C CYS A 31 -7.84 -7.24 7.73
N ILE A 32 -7.65 -7.24 6.42
CA ILE A 32 -7.47 -8.47 5.65
C ILE A 32 -6.13 -9.14 5.96
N PRO A 33 -4.96 -8.49 5.84
CA PRO A 33 -3.71 -9.11 6.26
C PRO A 33 -3.66 -9.40 7.77
N HIS A 34 -4.43 -8.72 8.61
CA HIS A 34 -4.56 -9.06 10.04
C HIS A 34 -5.27 -10.39 10.32
N LEU A 35 -5.88 -11.04 9.33
CA LEU A 35 -6.40 -12.40 9.47
C LEU A 35 -5.29 -13.47 9.52
N PHE A 36 -4.06 -13.11 9.21
CA PHE A 36 -2.94 -14.03 9.03
C PHE A 36 -1.80 -13.76 10.00
N ASN A 37 -1.04 -14.83 10.31
CA ASN A 37 0.14 -14.76 11.17
C ASN A 37 1.45 -15.06 10.42
N LYS A 38 1.37 -15.78 9.30
CA LYS A 38 2.53 -16.11 8.48
C LYS A 38 2.88 -14.92 7.58
N GLN A 39 4.15 -14.53 7.56
CA GLN A 39 4.60 -13.36 6.82
C GLN A 39 4.17 -13.35 5.35
N GLN A 40 4.30 -14.47 4.65
CA GLN A 40 3.97 -14.57 3.24
C GLN A 40 2.47 -14.39 2.99
N ASP A 41 1.62 -14.90 3.90
CA ASP A 41 0.17 -14.71 3.81
C ASP A 41 -0.20 -13.25 4.07
N ILE A 42 0.43 -12.60 5.06
CA ILE A 42 0.29 -11.15 5.33
C ILE A 42 0.69 -10.33 4.09
N GLU A 43 1.81 -10.66 3.46
CA GLU A 43 2.32 -9.98 2.27
C GLU A 43 1.34 -10.09 1.09
N ILE A 44 0.82 -11.28 0.81
CA ILE A 44 -0.11 -11.52 -0.31
C ILE A 44 -1.47 -10.90 -0.03
N ALA A 45 -2.03 -11.14 1.15
CA ALA A 45 -3.32 -10.58 1.56
C ALA A 45 -3.26 -9.05 1.58
N GLY A 46 -2.17 -8.48 2.12
CA GLY A 46 -1.93 -7.03 2.13
C GLY A 46 -1.80 -6.43 0.74
N LEU A 47 -1.10 -7.12 -0.18
CA LEU A 47 -0.99 -6.66 -1.56
C LEU A 47 -2.37 -6.57 -2.24
N PHE A 48 -3.18 -7.63 -2.16
CA PHE A 48 -4.52 -7.63 -2.77
C PHE A 48 -5.44 -6.62 -2.10
N ALA A 49 -5.48 -6.55 -0.76
CA ALA A 49 -6.29 -5.58 -0.03
C ALA A 49 -5.95 -4.14 -0.41
N ALA A 50 -4.66 -3.80 -0.51
CA ALA A 50 -4.21 -2.48 -0.95
C ALA A 50 -4.59 -2.20 -2.40
N LEU A 51 -4.44 -3.17 -3.31
CA LEU A 51 -4.79 -3.01 -4.73
C LEU A 51 -6.29 -2.83 -4.95
N PHE A 52 -7.12 -3.45 -4.11
CA PHE A 52 -8.58 -3.31 -4.16
C PHE A 52 -9.09 -2.03 -3.48
N ALA A 53 -8.25 -1.32 -2.73
CA ALA A 53 -8.61 -0.14 -1.95
C ALA A 53 -8.95 1.07 -2.83
N TRP A 54 -10.03 0.96 -3.63
CA TRP A 54 -10.64 2.04 -4.41
C TRP A 54 -12.13 1.81 -4.59
N GLY A 55 -12.93 2.76 -4.12
CA GLY A 55 -14.38 2.72 -4.10
C GLY A 55 -14.97 2.56 -2.70
N ASN A 56 -16.09 1.85 -2.59
CA ASN A 56 -16.77 1.65 -1.31
C ASN A 56 -15.98 0.69 -0.41
N ARG A 57 -15.73 1.10 0.83
CA ARG A 57 -14.89 0.39 1.80
C ARG A 57 -15.43 -1.01 2.15
N THR A 58 -16.72 -1.12 2.40
CA THR A 58 -17.36 -2.40 2.70
C THR A 58 -17.20 -3.38 1.53
N THR A 59 -17.39 -2.91 0.31
CA THR A 59 -17.19 -3.73 -0.90
C THR A 59 -15.74 -4.18 -1.05
N ILE A 60 -14.77 -3.31 -0.73
CA ILE A 60 -13.34 -3.63 -0.77
C ILE A 60 -13.02 -4.76 0.21
N ILE A 61 -13.46 -4.62 1.46
CA ILE A 61 -13.22 -5.62 2.51
C ILE A 61 -13.88 -6.95 2.15
N ASN A 62 -15.15 -6.94 1.74
CA ASN A 62 -15.88 -8.16 1.36
C ASN A 62 -15.22 -8.88 0.17
N LYS A 63 -14.81 -8.13 -0.86
CA LYS A 63 -14.11 -8.71 -2.02
C LYS A 63 -12.72 -9.22 -1.70
N SER A 64 -12.04 -8.61 -0.74
CA SER A 64 -10.75 -9.11 -0.28
C SER A 64 -10.92 -10.40 0.54
N LYS A 65 -11.95 -10.48 1.40
CA LYS A 65 -12.30 -11.72 2.13
C LYS A 65 -12.66 -12.84 1.17
N GLU A 66 -13.57 -12.57 0.22
CA GLU A 66 -13.94 -13.52 -0.84
C GLU A 66 -12.70 -14.10 -1.56
N LEU A 67 -11.73 -13.24 -1.88
CA LEU A 67 -10.50 -13.72 -2.51
C LEU A 67 -9.68 -14.62 -1.57
N MET A 68 -9.58 -14.29 -0.29
CA MET A 68 -8.85 -15.13 0.67
C MET A 68 -9.55 -16.49 0.85
N GLU A 69 -10.88 -16.51 0.92
CA GLU A 69 -11.70 -17.75 0.96
C GLU A 69 -11.48 -18.61 -0.30
N LEU A 70 -11.45 -18.00 -1.49
CA LEU A 70 -11.15 -18.71 -2.75
C LEU A 70 -9.72 -19.28 -2.78
N MET A 71 -8.82 -18.75 -1.97
CA MET A 71 -7.46 -19.27 -1.76
C MET A 71 -7.37 -20.14 -0.48
N ASP A 72 -8.50 -20.69 -0.03
CA ASP A 72 -8.62 -21.57 1.14
C ASP A 72 -8.07 -20.96 2.44
N ASN A 73 -8.04 -19.62 2.55
CA ASN A 73 -7.42 -18.83 3.62
C ASN A 73 -5.93 -19.14 3.87
N GLU A 74 -5.25 -19.67 2.86
CA GLU A 74 -3.82 -19.95 2.84
C GLU A 74 -3.19 -19.37 1.57
N PRO A 75 -3.22 -18.03 1.34
CA PRO A 75 -2.88 -17.44 0.05
C PRO A 75 -1.46 -17.74 -0.43
N TYR A 76 -0.50 -17.90 0.48
CA TYR A 76 0.84 -18.32 0.10
C TYR A 76 0.87 -19.78 -0.38
N ALA A 77 0.30 -20.71 0.39
CA ALA A 77 0.25 -22.12 0.01
C ALA A 77 -0.50 -22.30 -1.32
N PHE A 78 -1.62 -21.61 -1.48
CA PHE A 78 -2.36 -21.57 -2.74
C PHE A 78 -1.50 -21.08 -3.90
N CYS A 79 -0.83 -19.94 -3.77
CA CYS A 79 0.00 -19.40 -4.84
C CYS A 79 1.12 -20.36 -5.27
N ILE A 80 1.69 -21.13 -4.35
CA ILE A 80 2.81 -22.04 -4.65
C ILE A 80 2.33 -23.39 -5.19
N ASN A 81 1.28 -23.97 -4.60
CA ASN A 81 0.93 -25.40 -4.77
C ASN A 81 -0.32 -25.65 -5.59
N HIS A 82 -1.09 -24.61 -5.95
CA HIS A 82 -2.38 -24.80 -6.64
C HIS A 82 -2.29 -25.76 -7.82
N SER A 83 -3.33 -26.56 -7.97
CA SER A 83 -3.66 -27.34 -9.16
C SER A 83 -4.47 -26.50 -10.17
N ASP A 84 -4.62 -26.99 -11.39
CA ASP A 84 -5.47 -26.36 -12.39
C ASP A 84 -6.94 -26.29 -11.95
N GLU A 85 -7.43 -27.31 -11.21
CA GLU A 85 -8.78 -27.31 -10.67
C GLU A 85 -8.99 -26.21 -9.62
N GLU A 86 -8.01 -25.97 -8.77
CA GLU A 86 -8.08 -24.89 -7.79
C GLU A 86 -8.04 -23.51 -8.45
N LEU A 87 -7.29 -23.34 -9.54
CA LEU A 87 -7.33 -22.10 -10.33
C LEU A 87 -8.72 -21.82 -10.93
N LYS A 88 -9.52 -22.86 -11.22
CA LYS A 88 -10.88 -22.68 -11.72
C LYS A 88 -11.79 -22.00 -10.71
N LYS A 89 -11.55 -22.15 -9.39
CA LYS A 89 -12.28 -21.42 -8.34
C LYS A 89 -12.19 -19.89 -8.55
N LEU A 90 -11.10 -19.39 -9.16
CA LEU A 90 -10.84 -17.97 -9.38
C LEU A 90 -11.54 -17.39 -10.63
N LEU A 91 -12.13 -18.24 -11.51
CA LEU A 91 -12.62 -17.81 -12.83
C LEU A 91 -13.75 -16.78 -12.81
N HIS A 92 -14.52 -16.72 -11.72
CA HIS A 92 -15.63 -15.77 -11.58
C HIS A 92 -15.30 -14.56 -10.71
N PHE A 93 -14.06 -14.50 -10.19
CA PHE A 93 -13.67 -13.38 -9.34
C PHE A 93 -13.61 -12.06 -10.12
N LYS A 94 -14.25 -11.05 -9.55
CA LYS A 94 -14.24 -9.70 -10.10
C LYS A 94 -14.37 -8.66 -8.99
N HIS A 95 -13.50 -7.65 -9.05
CA HIS A 95 -13.64 -6.43 -8.25
C HIS A 95 -13.46 -5.21 -9.16
N ARG A 96 -14.56 -4.53 -9.48
CA ARG A 96 -14.56 -3.37 -10.39
C ARG A 96 -13.93 -3.73 -11.74
N THR A 97 -12.79 -3.12 -12.10
CA THR A 97 -12.07 -3.42 -13.35
C THR A 97 -11.03 -4.52 -13.22
N PHE A 98 -10.77 -5.01 -11.99
CA PHE A 98 -9.91 -6.16 -11.75
C PHE A 98 -10.74 -7.45 -11.95
N ASN A 99 -10.28 -8.34 -12.80
CA ASN A 99 -10.99 -9.58 -13.13
C ASN A 99 -10.07 -10.80 -13.10
N THR A 100 -10.61 -11.95 -13.48
CA THR A 100 -9.92 -13.24 -13.52
C THR A 100 -8.58 -13.19 -14.27
N THR A 101 -8.51 -12.54 -15.44
CA THR A 101 -7.25 -12.44 -16.19
C THR A 101 -6.16 -11.73 -15.36
N ASP A 102 -6.55 -10.67 -14.66
CA ASP A 102 -5.64 -9.95 -13.78
C ASP A 102 -5.22 -10.86 -12.62
N LEU A 103 -6.18 -11.54 -11.98
CA LEU A 103 -5.96 -12.40 -10.82
C LEU A 103 -5.03 -13.57 -11.14
N LEU A 104 -5.28 -14.29 -12.23
CA LEU A 104 -4.45 -15.41 -12.64
C LEU A 104 -3.00 -14.98 -12.91
N TYR A 105 -2.82 -13.80 -13.52
CA TYR A 105 -1.48 -13.25 -13.74
C TYR A 105 -0.78 -12.89 -12.41
N PHE A 106 -1.52 -12.35 -11.45
CA PHE A 106 -0.98 -12.08 -10.11
C PHE A 106 -0.55 -13.37 -9.40
N VAL A 107 -1.38 -14.42 -9.46
CA VAL A 107 -1.03 -15.74 -8.89
C VAL A 107 0.22 -16.32 -9.55
N LEU A 108 0.32 -16.24 -10.88
CA LEU A 108 1.50 -16.68 -11.63
C LEU A 108 2.76 -15.90 -11.20
N PHE A 109 2.66 -14.58 -11.10
CA PHE A 109 3.78 -13.75 -10.64
C PHE A 109 4.22 -14.11 -9.21
N LEU A 110 3.26 -14.24 -8.29
CA LEU A 110 3.53 -14.60 -6.90
C LEU A 110 4.20 -15.98 -6.80
N LYS A 111 3.68 -16.98 -7.53
CA LYS A 111 4.32 -18.31 -7.62
C LYS A 111 5.77 -18.22 -8.08
N GLN A 112 6.02 -17.51 -9.17
CA GLN A 112 7.39 -17.36 -9.69
C GLN A 112 8.31 -16.59 -8.76
N HIS A 113 7.77 -15.59 -8.07
CA HIS A 113 8.55 -14.81 -7.12
C HIS A 113 8.93 -15.65 -5.89
N TYR A 114 7.95 -16.28 -5.24
CA TYR A 114 8.19 -17.03 -4.01
C TYR A 114 8.96 -18.35 -4.23
N ASN A 115 9.00 -18.88 -5.43
CA ASN A 115 9.92 -19.98 -5.77
C ASN A 115 11.39 -19.55 -5.72
N LYS A 116 11.70 -18.25 -5.76
CA LYS A 116 13.05 -17.68 -5.77
C LYS A 116 13.38 -16.86 -4.52
N ALA A 117 12.39 -16.47 -3.76
CA ALA A 117 12.54 -15.55 -2.63
C ALA A 117 11.58 -15.92 -1.49
N LYS A 118 12.01 -15.69 -0.25
CA LYS A 118 11.20 -15.98 0.94
C LYS A 118 10.20 -14.88 1.31
N SER A 119 10.31 -13.69 0.70
CA SER A 119 9.51 -12.51 1.02
C SER A 119 9.33 -11.64 -0.21
N LEU A 120 8.14 -11.03 -0.33
CA LEU A 120 7.83 -10.07 -1.38
C LEU A 120 8.62 -8.75 -1.23
N GLU A 121 9.23 -8.51 -0.06
CA GLU A 121 10.14 -7.39 0.17
C GLU A 121 11.23 -7.31 -0.91
N THR A 122 11.79 -8.45 -1.29
CA THR A 122 12.87 -8.49 -2.28
C THR A 122 12.42 -8.08 -3.69
N ALA A 123 11.12 -8.18 -4.01
CA ALA A 123 10.60 -7.70 -5.28
C ALA A 123 10.71 -6.17 -5.43
N PHE A 124 10.72 -5.46 -4.31
CA PHE A 124 10.87 -4.00 -4.22
C PHE A 124 12.34 -3.62 -3.98
N THR A 125 12.97 -4.21 -2.97
CA THR A 125 14.27 -3.73 -2.46
C THR A 125 15.46 -4.01 -3.37
N LYS A 126 15.39 -5.01 -4.23
CA LYS A 126 16.47 -5.31 -5.19
C LYS A 126 16.75 -4.21 -6.22
N TRP A 127 15.89 -3.19 -6.28
CA TRP A 127 16.01 -2.05 -7.17
C TRP A 127 16.48 -0.79 -6.46
N MET A 128 16.60 -0.85 -5.13
CA MET A 128 17.05 0.25 -4.31
C MET A 128 18.57 0.23 -4.16
N GLY A 129 19.17 1.41 -4.29
CA GLY A 129 20.56 1.67 -3.94
C GLY A 129 20.70 2.21 -2.50
N GLU A 130 21.91 2.23 -1.99
CA GLU A 130 22.22 2.75 -0.64
C GLU A 130 21.88 4.25 -0.49
N GLU A 131 21.98 5.02 -1.58
CA GLU A 131 21.73 6.46 -1.61
C GLU A 131 20.25 6.84 -1.83
N ASP A 132 19.36 5.85 -1.98
CA ASP A 132 17.95 6.13 -2.23
C ASP A 132 17.28 6.76 -1.02
N LYS A 133 16.80 8.00 -1.21
CA LYS A 133 16.13 8.78 -0.18
C LYS A 133 14.65 8.42 -0.01
N ASP A 134 14.10 7.71 -0.99
CA ASP A 134 12.71 7.26 -0.99
C ASP A 134 12.50 5.98 -1.80
N THR A 135 11.24 5.56 -1.92
CA THR A 135 10.84 4.30 -2.56
C THR A 135 10.57 4.42 -4.07
N GLU A 136 11.01 5.49 -4.75
CA GLU A 136 10.76 5.67 -6.19
C GLU A 136 11.36 4.53 -7.02
N HIS A 137 12.63 4.21 -6.80
CA HIS A 137 13.30 3.11 -7.49
C HIS A 137 12.67 1.75 -7.18
N ALA A 138 12.27 1.52 -5.92
CA ALA A 138 11.55 0.31 -5.53
C ALA A 138 10.26 0.12 -6.32
N LEU A 139 9.44 1.17 -6.43
CA LEU A 139 8.14 1.11 -7.11
C LEU A 139 8.28 0.97 -8.64
N ASN A 140 9.22 1.70 -9.25
CA ASN A 140 9.51 1.58 -10.67
C ASN A 140 10.07 0.20 -11.01
N GLY A 141 10.98 -0.29 -10.19
CA GLY A 141 11.58 -1.61 -10.34
C GLY A 141 10.57 -2.74 -10.11
N PHE A 142 9.72 -2.63 -9.09
CA PHE A 142 8.63 -3.57 -8.87
C PHE A 142 7.69 -3.63 -10.07
N HIS A 143 7.26 -2.48 -10.61
CA HIS A 143 6.43 -2.45 -11.81
C HIS A 143 7.11 -3.19 -12.98
N LYS A 144 8.40 -2.92 -13.24
CA LYS A 144 9.15 -3.58 -14.31
C LYS A 144 9.24 -5.09 -14.08
N TYR A 145 9.54 -5.50 -12.85
CA TYR A 145 9.66 -6.92 -12.49
C TYR A 145 8.32 -7.64 -12.56
N PHE A 146 7.25 -7.02 -12.05
CA PHE A 146 5.91 -7.62 -12.09
C PHE A 146 5.47 -7.96 -13.52
N PHE A 147 5.80 -7.10 -14.49
CA PHE A 147 5.45 -7.30 -15.91
C PHE A 147 6.59 -7.88 -16.76
N SER A 148 7.57 -8.53 -16.15
CA SER A 148 8.68 -9.18 -16.87
C SER A 148 8.38 -10.60 -17.31
N LEU A 149 7.27 -11.20 -16.87
CA LEU A 149 6.88 -12.54 -17.28
C LEU A 149 6.36 -12.52 -18.71
N GLN A 150 6.57 -13.63 -19.40
CA GLN A 150 6.01 -13.84 -20.74
C GLN A 150 4.48 -13.69 -20.68
N ASP A 151 3.91 -13.12 -21.73
CA ASP A 151 2.46 -12.95 -21.89
C ASP A 151 1.76 -12.10 -20.82
N ALA A 152 2.50 -11.15 -20.21
CA ALA A 152 1.93 -10.21 -19.27
C ALA A 152 0.76 -9.42 -19.89
N PRO A 153 -0.50 -9.57 -19.38
CA PRO A 153 -1.64 -8.93 -20.04
C PRO A 153 -1.55 -7.41 -19.99
N VAL A 154 -1.68 -6.75 -21.13
CA VAL A 154 -1.60 -5.29 -21.24
C VAL A 154 -2.62 -4.60 -20.32
N ARG A 155 -3.82 -5.16 -20.20
CA ARG A 155 -4.90 -4.63 -19.35
C ARG A 155 -4.55 -4.62 -17.86
N THR A 156 -3.70 -5.54 -17.40
CA THR A 156 -3.30 -5.67 -15.99
C THR A 156 -2.38 -4.54 -15.55
N ARG A 157 -1.71 -3.86 -16.48
CA ARG A 157 -0.76 -2.76 -16.20
C ARG A 157 -1.36 -1.60 -15.41
N LYS A 158 -2.67 -1.37 -15.49
CA LYS A 158 -3.38 -0.32 -14.73
C LYS A 158 -3.49 -0.62 -13.22
N HIS A 159 -3.26 -1.88 -12.81
CA HIS A 159 -3.39 -2.27 -11.40
C HIS A 159 -2.10 -2.05 -10.60
N ILE A 160 -0.94 -2.12 -11.26
CA ILE A 160 0.36 -1.82 -10.66
C ILE A 160 0.83 -0.46 -11.18
N ALA A 161 0.64 0.57 -10.37
CA ALA A 161 1.09 1.92 -10.67
C ALA A 161 2.62 2.05 -10.56
N SER A 162 3.20 3.07 -11.20
CA SER A 162 4.60 3.43 -11.00
C SER A 162 4.79 4.95 -11.02
N PRO A 163 5.80 5.47 -10.29
CA PRO A 163 6.19 6.88 -10.33
C PRO A 163 6.50 7.37 -11.74
N GLN A 164 7.19 6.56 -12.53
CA GLN A 164 7.57 6.87 -13.92
C GLN A 164 6.35 7.17 -14.81
N LYS A 165 5.16 6.64 -14.46
CA LYS A 165 3.89 6.92 -15.11
C LYS A 165 3.15 8.11 -14.49
N LYS A 166 3.81 8.93 -13.70
CA LYS A 166 3.26 10.09 -12.99
C LYS A 166 2.10 9.76 -12.06
N SER A 167 2.00 8.51 -11.57
CA SER A 167 1.00 8.13 -10.56
C SER A 167 1.48 8.52 -9.16
N THR A 168 0.56 8.90 -8.27
CA THR A 168 0.85 9.04 -6.82
C THR A 168 1.25 7.71 -6.19
N CYS A 169 1.01 6.59 -6.85
CA CYS A 169 1.20 5.24 -6.33
C CYS A 169 0.52 4.98 -4.98
N LYS A 170 -0.60 5.68 -4.67
CA LYS A 170 -1.27 5.66 -3.36
C LYS A 170 -1.42 4.25 -2.79
N ARG A 171 -1.92 3.31 -3.58
CA ARG A 171 -2.19 1.93 -3.13
C ARG A 171 -0.91 1.15 -2.79
N LEU A 172 0.15 1.30 -3.57
CA LEU A 172 1.44 0.69 -3.29
C LEU A 172 2.17 1.38 -2.13
N ASN A 173 2.08 2.70 -2.01
CA ASN A 173 2.61 3.41 -0.85
C ASN A 173 1.89 3.01 0.44
N MET A 174 0.58 2.80 0.39
CA MET A 174 -0.19 2.27 1.52
C MET A 174 0.26 0.84 1.87
N TYR A 175 0.46 -0.03 0.88
CA TYR A 175 0.99 -1.37 1.08
C TYR A 175 2.41 -1.34 1.70
N LEU A 176 3.30 -0.49 1.18
CA LEU A 176 4.64 -0.31 1.74
C LEU A 176 4.58 0.18 3.20
N ARG A 177 3.70 1.14 3.53
CA ARG A 177 3.50 1.58 4.90
C ARG A 177 3.14 0.40 5.80
N TRP A 178 2.14 -0.41 5.41
CA TRP A 178 1.71 -1.57 6.19
C TRP A 178 2.85 -2.58 6.43
N MET A 179 3.66 -2.84 5.42
CA MET A 179 4.72 -3.86 5.51
C MET A 179 5.96 -3.37 6.26
N VAL A 180 6.30 -2.09 6.18
CA VAL A 180 7.57 -1.50 6.66
C VAL A 180 7.43 -0.85 8.03
N ARG A 181 6.38 -0.03 8.22
CA ARG A 181 6.20 0.75 9.43
C ARG A 181 5.84 -0.14 10.61
N LYS A 182 6.43 0.11 11.76
CA LYS A 182 6.15 -0.59 13.01
C LYS A 182 6.14 0.38 14.17
N ASP A 183 5.10 0.33 14.98
CA ASP A 183 5.01 1.02 16.26
C ASP A 183 4.39 0.12 17.35
N LYS A 184 4.07 0.71 18.50
CA LYS A 184 3.47 0.00 19.63
C LYS A 184 1.97 -0.29 19.47
N ASN A 185 1.31 0.36 18.51
CA ASN A 185 -0.15 0.29 18.35
C ASN A 185 -0.57 -0.91 17.47
N GLY A 186 0.36 -1.47 16.70
CA GLY A 186 0.16 -2.72 15.97
C GLY A 186 -0.81 -2.63 14.79
N VAL A 187 -1.05 -1.44 14.26
CA VAL A 187 -1.88 -1.26 13.04
C VAL A 187 -1.09 -1.70 11.81
N ASP A 188 0.12 -1.17 11.64
CA ASP A 188 1.05 -1.58 10.59
C ASP A 188 1.89 -2.78 11.08
N PHE A 189 2.29 -3.69 10.19
CA PHE A 189 2.94 -4.95 10.54
C PHE A 189 4.44 -4.82 10.80
N GLY A 190 5.12 -4.00 10.01
CA GLY A 190 6.57 -3.84 10.09
C GLY A 190 7.34 -5.16 9.94
N VAL A 191 6.88 -6.01 9.02
CA VAL A 191 7.52 -7.32 8.73
C VAL A 191 8.72 -7.16 7.78
N TRP A 192 8.79 -6.07 7.00
CA TRP A 192 9.90 -5.73 6.13
C TRP A 192 10.96 -4.90 6.86
N LYS A 193 12.24 -5.19 6.59
CA LYS A 193 13.36 -4.62 7.34
C LYS A 193 14.40 -3.90 6.49
N LYS A 194 14.33 -4.08 5.16
CA LYS A 194 15.32 -3.51 4.23
C LYS A 194 14.95 -2.09 3.77
N ILE A 195 13.71 -1.68 3.99
CA ILE A 195 13.23 -0.32 3.74
C ILE A 195 13.04 0.36 5.09
N SER A 196 13.58 1.55 5.26
CA SER A 196 13.37 2.37 6.45
C SER A 196 12.03 3.10 6.37
N PRO A 197 11.29 3.29 7.48
CA PRO A 197 10.12 4.17 7.50
C PRO A 197 10.41 5.59 7.00
N ALA A 198 11.63 6.11 7.20
CA ALA A 198 12.08 7.40 6.69
C ALA A 198 12.10 7.50 5.16
N GLN A 199 12.23 6.36 4.45
CA GLN A 199 12.24 6.30 2.99
C GLN A 199 10.84 6.19 2.39
N LEU A 200 9.82 5.91 3.19
CA LEU A 200 8.44 5.76 2.71
C LEU A 200 7.89 7.09 2.19
N ILE A 201 6.98 6.98 1.22
CA ILE A 201 6.22 8.09 0.67
C ILE A 201 4.77 8.00 1.17
N CYS A 202 4.24 9.12 1.65
CA CYS A 202 2.88 9.22 2.17
C CYS A 202 1.86 8.86 1.09
N PRO A 203 0.93 7.94 1.35
CA PRO A 203 -0.17 7.63 0.44
C PRO A 203 -1.05 8.87 0.26
N ILE A 204 -1.12 9.39 -0.97
CA ILE A 204 -1.92 10.60 -1.25
C ILE A 204 -3.08 10.28 -2.18
N ASP A 205 -4.27 10.68 -1.76
CA ASP A 205 -5.48 10.73 -2.58
C ASP A 205 -6.16 12.11 -2.50
N VAL A 206 -7.36 12.23 -3.04
CA VAL A 206 -8.10 13.51 -3.04
C VAL A 206 -8.44 14.02 -1.64
N HIS A 207 -8.67 13.14 -0.67
CA HIS A 207 -8.98 13.51 0.71
C HIS A 207 -7.73 14.00 1.43
N VAL A 208 -6.64 13.24 1.38
CA VAL A 208 -5.34 13.62 1.93
C VAL A 208 -4.83 14.92 1.30
N ALA A 209 -4.91 15.04 -0.02
CA ALA A 209 -4.47 16.25 -0.73
C ALA A 209 -5.28 17.50 -0.34
N ARG A 210 -6.60 17.35 -0.13
CA ARG A 210 -7.46 18.46 0.32
C ARG A 210 -7.00 18.98 1.69
N VAL A 211 -6.80 18.08 2.64
CA VAL A 211 -6.32 18.42 3.99
C VAL A 211 -4.92 19.03 3.93
N ALA A 212 -4.01 18.38 3.21
CA ALA A 212 -2.63 18.85 3.06
C ALA A 212 -2.57 20.28 2.50
N ARG A 213 -3.40 20.61 1.50
CA ARG A 213 -3.46 21.98 0.95
C ARG A 213 -4.03 22.98 1.94
N ARG A 214 -5.04 22.62 2.72
CA ARG A 214 -5.60 23.52 3.77
C ARG A 214 -4.56 23.86 4.85
N PHE A 215 -3.65 22.97 5.14
CA PHE A 215 -2.54 23.21 6.06
C PHE A 215 -1.28 23.76 5.37
N ASN A 216 -1.33 24.06 4.08
CA ASN A 216 -0.17 24.50 3.27
C ASN A 216 0.99 23.50 3.26
N LEU A 217 0.74 22.20 3.42
CA LEU A 217 1.73 21.12 3.32
C LEU A 217 1.98 20.69 1.88
N LEU A 218 1.08 21.06 0.97
CA LEU A 218 1.10 20.71 -0.46
C LEU A 218 0.67 21.93 -1.27
N GLN A 219 1.52 22.37 -2.17
CA GLN A 219 1.25 23.48 -3.09
C GLN A 219 0.83 22.99 -4.49
N ARG A 220 1.37 21.81 -4.88
CA ARG A 220 1.14 21.24 -6.20
C ARG A 220 -0.32 20.91 -6.44
N ASN A 221 -0.87 21.39 -7.58
CA ASN A 221 -2.27 21.12 -7.96
C ASN A 221 -2.47 19.72 -8.54
N ALA A 222 -1.52 19.22 -9.35
CA ALA A 222 -1.60 17.89 -9.93
C ALA A 222 -1.40 16.82 -8.85
N LEU A 223 -2.24 15.77 -8.86
CA LEU A 223 -2.07 14.60 -8.01
C LEU A 223 -1.25 13.55 -8.77
N ASP A 224 0.07 13.68 -8.67
CA ASP A 224 1.06 12.81 -9.29
C ASP A 224 2.16 12.42 -8.28
N TRP A 225 3.20 11.71 -8.74
CA TRP A 225 4.31 11.31 -7.89
C TRP A 225 4.97 12.50 -7.20
N GLN A 226 5.17 13.60 -7.92
CA GLN A 226 5.81 14.79 -7.35
C GLN A 226 4.98 15.41 -6.23
N ALA A 227 3.64 15.34 -6.30
CA ALA A 227 2.78 15.78 -5.18
C ALA A 227 2.98 14.91 -3.94
N ALA A 228 3.14 13.59 -4.11
CA ALA A 228 3.40 12.68 -2.99
C ALA A 228 4.78 12.93 -2.37
N VAL A 229 5.80 13.19 -3.20
CA VAL A 229 7.17 13.56 -2.75
C VAL A 229 7.17 14.90 -2.02
N GLU A 230 6.48 15.92 -2.57
CA GLU A 230 6.37 17.25 -1.96
C GLU A 230 5.73 17.18 -0.57
N LEU A 231 4.56 16.52 -0.48
CA LEU A 231 3.91 16.31 0.82
C LEU A 231 4.82 15.59 1.80
N THR A 232 5.42 14.47 1.37
CA THR A 232 6.29 13.69 2.26
C THR A 232 7.53 14.47 2.66
N GLY A 233 8.09 15.29 1.77
CA GLY A 233 9.19 16.20 2.07
C GLY A 233 8.85 17.15 3.22
N TYR A 234 7.64 17.71 3.22
CA TYR A 234 7.17 18.53 4.35
C TYR A 234 7.02 17.69 5.63
N LEU A 235 6.37 16.53 5.55
CA LEU A 235 6.18 15.66 6.70
C LEU A 235 7.50 15.20 7.33
N ARG A 236 8.56 15.01 6.53
CA ARG A 236 9.92 14.75 7.03
C ARG A 236 10.51 15.90 7.86
N THR A 237 10.06 17.13 7.66
CA THR A 237 10.47 18.25 8.52
C THR A 237 9.83 18.20 9.91
N LEU A 238 8.69 17.50 10.04
CA LEU A 238 7.99 17.28 11.31
C LEU A 238 8.51 16.02 12.01
N ASP A 239 8.74 14.95 11.26
CA ASP A 239 9.37 13.71 11.75
C ASP A 239 10.20 13.08 10.63
N SER A 240 11.53 13.17 10.77
CA SER A 240 12.46 12.65 9.76
C SER A 240 12.58 11.12 9.77
N LYS A 241 12.22 10.46 10.89
CA LYS A 241 12.34 9.01 11.05
C LYS A 241 11.09 8.26 10.61
N ASP A 242 9.90 8.85 10.78
CA ASP A 242 8.62 8.25 10.44
C ASP A 242 7.63 9.30 9.87
N PRO A 243 7.92 9.88 8.70
CA PRO A 243 7.06 10.90 8.11
C PRO A 243 5.66 10.38 7.75
N VAL A 244 5.54 9.08 7.47
CA VAL A 244 4.26 8.49 7.02
C VAL A 244 3.30 8.16 8.17
N LYS A 245 3.70 8.32 9.44
CA LYS A 245 2.76 8.28 10.57
C LYS A 245 1.65 9.33 10.42
N TYR A 246 1.95 10.44 9.79
CA TYR A 246 0.99 11.52 9.56
C TYR A 246 -0.08 11.18 8.50
N ASP A 247 0.06 10.07 7.77
CA ASP A 247 -1.02 9.56 6.91
C ASP A 247 -2.29 9.28 7.75
N PHE A 248 -2.15 8.74 8.96
CA PHE A 248 -3.29 8.54 9.86
C PHE A 248 -4.01 9.86 10.18
N ALA A 249 -3.27 10.93 10.48
CA ALA A 249 -3.84 12.24 10.75
C ALA A 249 -4.55 12.82 9.51
N LEU A 250 -3.85 12.84 8.36
CA LEU A 250 -4.38 13.45 7.14
C LEU A 250 -5.58 12.68 6.58
N PHE A 251 -5.51 11.34 6.63
CA PHE A 251 -6.61 10.48 6.22
C PHE A 251 -7.80 10.60 7.17
N GLY A 252 -7.57 10.57 8.49
CA GLY A 252 -8.62 10.72 9.49
C GLY A 252 -9.38 12.05 9.33
N LEU A 253 -8.64 13.15 9.27
CA LEU A 253 -9.21 14.48 9.02
C LEU A 253 -9.99 14.53 7.68
N GLY A 254 -9.43 13.96 6.62
CA GLY A 254 -10.00 14.08 5.29
C GLY A 254 -11.16 13.14 4.98
N ALA A 255 -11.06 11.88 5.40
CA ALA A 255 -12.03 10.84 5.06
C ALA A 255 -13.08 10.62 6.16
N ILE A 256 -12.73 10.80 7.44
CA ILE A 256 -13.60 10.54 8.57
C ILE A 256 -14.27 11.84 9.04
N GLU A 257 -13.48 12.86 9.37
CA GLU A 257 -14.01 14.16 9.85
C GLU A 257 -14.53 15.05 8.70
N LYS A 258 -14.23 14.72 7.44
CA LYS A 258 -14.61 15.49 6.24
C LYS A 258 -14.09 16.94 6.24
N PHE A 259 -12.95 17.15 6.91
CA PHE A 259 -12.30 18.45 7.05
C PHE A 259 -11.92 19.06 5.70
#